data_dc3588e09bddea437a732eab3ed6099e
#
_entry.id   dc3588e09bddea437a732eab3ed6099e
#
_cell.length_a   1.000
_cell.length_b   1.000
_cell.length_c   1.000
_cell.angle_alpha   90.00
_cell.angle_beta   90.00
_cell.angle_gamma   90.00
#
_symmetry.space_group_name_H-M   'P 1'
#
loop_
_entity.id
_entity.type
_entity.pdbx_description
1 polymer ?
#
loop_
_entity_poly.entity_id
_entity_poly.type
_entity_poly.pdbx_seq_one_letter_code
_entity_poly.pdbx_strand_id
1 'polypeptide(L)'
;YNPSVVTARTALRDVMQADMLQEPRVRIQYASKFASLSNYWKFYQGQTTCLKNLDVKSTKQALENRFAQWIEKDAKRKAEYGDVLANLKEAYQATGEYELLRVYTNEAILRGASVFSIARQLRPLEDELNKNGKSEKAKEIASKLKIQFAGIFKDYNIITEEKLFAAGLDVFFRNVPILHQSPEFLSNAFANGYDFKQIASDIFKTSLLVNQESLTKLLENLDVTQISNDPAYILTNQFISNLNEKLALVKTQRESLNKSNRLFVKGVMEMDKDKHFAPNANLTIRYTYGRVRPYEPKDGIYYKYITTLDGVMAKEDNSSWEFTVPSKLRLLYETKDYGQYAENG
;
A
#
# COMPACT_ATOMS: atom_id res chain seq x y z
N TYR A 1 4.35 -7.32 10.25
CA TYR A 1 3.38 -7.24 9.12
C TYR A 1 4.01 -7.02 7.75
N ASN A 2 5.31 -6.76 7.67
CA ASN A 2 6.01 -6.58 6.40
C ASN A 2 5.82 -7.76 5.43
N PRO A 3 5.91 -9.03 5.86
CA PRO A 3 5.66 -10.16 4.96
C PRO A 3 4.26 -10.15 4.34
N SER A 4 3.23 -9.77 5.10
CA SER A 4 1.85 -9.70 4.61
C SER A 4 1.68 -8.62 3.55
N VAL A 5 2.31 -7.45 3.71
CA VAL A 5 2.34 -6.40 2.69
C VAL A 5 3.06 -6.88 1.44
N VAL A 6 4.19 -7.59 1.59
CA VAL A 6 4.94 -8.16 0.46
C VAL A 6 4.06 -9.18 -0.28
N THR A 7 3.38 -10.09 0.43
CA THR A 7 2.49 -11.09 -0.17
C THR A 7 1.36 -10.44 -0.97
N ALA A 8 0.64 -9.49 -0.37
CA ALA A 8 -0.46 -8.78 -1.05
C ALA A 8 0.02 -8.05 -2.31
N ARG A 9 1.14 -7.34 -2.21
CA ARG A 9 1.70 -6.60 -3.34
C ARG A 9 2.30 -7.49 -4.42
N THR A 10 2.86 -8.66 -4.06
CA THR A 10 3.35 -9.65 -5.03
C THR A 10 2.21 -10.08 -5.96
N ALA A 11 1.08 -10.48 -5.41
CA ALA A 11 -0.06 -10.91 -6.22
C ALA A 11 -0.52 -9.85 -7.23
N LEU A 12 -0.59 -8.59 -6.80
CA LEU A 12 -0.97 -7.48 -7.69
C LEU A 12 0.11 -7.14 -8.73
N ARG A 13 1.39 -7.19 -8.33
CA ARG A 13 2.52 -6.94 -9.23
C ARG A 13 2.61 -7.98 -10.33
N ASP A 14 2.42 -9.25 -9.99
CA ASP A 14 2.52 -10.35 -10.94
C ASP A 14 1.48 -10.23 -12.05
N VAL A 15 0.24 -9.82 -11.71
CA VAL A 15 -0.80 -9.50 -12.70
C VAL A 15 -0.36 -8.36 -13.62
N MET A 16 0.07 -7.22 -13.03
CA MET A 16 0.50 -6.06 -13.83
C MET A 16 1.67 -6.41 -14.73
N GLN A 17 2.68 -7.11 -14.20
CA GLN A 17 3.88 -7.48 -14.94
C GLN A 17 3.54 -8.40 -16.12
N ALA A 18 2.67 -9.38 -15.91
CA ALA A 18 2.24 -10.29 -16.97
C ALA A 18 1.57 -9.55 -18.13
N ASP A 19 0.65 -8.63 -17.82
CA ASP A 19 -0.07 -7.86 -18.86
C ASP A 19 0.83 -6.81 -19.53
N MET A 20 1.71 -6.15 -18.77
CA MET A 20 2.69 -5.20 -19.29
C MET A 20 3.70 -5.82 -20.24
N LEU A 21 4.02 -7.12 -20.07
CA LEU A 21 4.89 -7.86 -21.00
C LEU A 21 4.18 -8.20 -22.31
N GLN A 22 2.87 -8.39 -22.27
CA GLN A 22 2.10 -8.80 -23.45
C GLN A 22 1.67 -7.61 -24.30
N GLU A 23 1.38 -6.44 -23.70
CA GLU A 23 0.80 -5.30 -24.40
C GLU A 23 1.55 -3.99 -24.09
N PRO A 24 2.21 -3.37 -25.11
CA PRO A 24 2.95 -2.12 -24.92
C PRO A 24 2.10 -0.95 -24.37
N ARG A 25 0.82 -0.89 -24.74
CA ARG A 25 -0.11 0.12 -24.24
C ARG A 25 -0.36 -0.04 -22.74
N VAL A 26 -0.59 -1.27 -22.27
CA VAL A 26 -0.76 -1.58 -20.86
C VAL A 26 0.51 -1.26 -20.08
N ARG A 27 1.68 -1.53 -20.67
CA ARG A 27 2.97 -1.16 -20.08
C ARG A 27 3.06 0.34 -19.78
N ILE A 28 2.64 1.20 -20.70
CA ILE A 28 2.65 2.64 -20.51
C ILE A 28 1.64 3.04 -19.42
N GLN A 29 0.42 2.54 -19.49
CA GLN A 29 -0.66 2.84 -18.54
C GLN A 29 -0.31 2.45 -17.10
N TYR A 30 0.27 1.27 -16.91
CA TYR A 30 0.54 0.72 -15.57
C TYR A 30 1.93 1.00 -15.02
N ALA A 31 2.84 1.59 -15.82
CA ALA A 31 4.22 1.84 -15.39
C ALA A 31 4.34 2.57 -14.05
N SER A 32 3.57 3.64 -13.85
CA SER A 32 3.58 4.42 -12.60
C SER A 32 2.99 3.62 -11.41
N LYS A 33 1.86 2.94 -11.62
CA LYS A 33 1.21 2.11 -10.58
C LYS A 33 2.11 0.95 -10.18
N PHE A 34 2.71 0.26 -11.17
CA PHE A 34 3.67 -0.83 -10.95
C PHE A 34 4.93 -0.35 -10.21
N ALA A 35 5.52 0.78 -10.63
CA ALA A 35 6.69 1.36 -9.97
C ALA A 35 6.40 1.72 -8.51
N SER A 36 5.27 2.37 -8.22
CA SER A 36 4.84 2.71 -6.87
C SER A 36 4.65 1.46 -6.00
N LEU A 37 3.95 0.44 -6.50
CA LEU A 37 3.77 -0.83 -5.81
C LEU A 37 5.10 -1.53 -5.53
N SER A 38 6.00 -1.56 -6.54
CA SER A 38 7.31 -2.20 -6.47
C SER A 38 8.25 -1.49 -5.49
N ASN A 39 8.19 -0.16 -5.40
CA ASN A 39 9.00 0.62 -4.46
C ASN A 39 8.73 0.18 -3.02
N TYR A 40 7.48 0.16 -2.59
CA TYR A 40 7.13 -0.30 -1.24
C TYR A 40 7.35 -1.81 -1.06
N TRP A 41 7.14 -2.62 -2.07
CA TRP A 41 7.43 -4.06 -2.03
C TRP A 41 8.92 -4.32 -1.75
N LYS A 42 9.83 -3.65 -2.50
CA LYS A 42 11.29 -3.70 -2.27
C LYS A 42 11.65 -3.16 -0.87
N PHE A 43 11.03 -2.06 -0.45
CA PHE A 43 11.25 -1.47 0.86
C PHE A 43 10.95 -2.47 2.00
N TYR A 44 9.78 -3.11 2.00
CA TYR A 44 9.42 -4.05 3.05
C TYR A 44 10.25 -5.34 3.03
N GLN A 45 10.66 -5.82 1.86
CA GLN A 45 11.63 -6.93 1.75
C GLN A 45 12.99 -6.54 2.32
N GLY A 46 13.53 -5.40 1.88
CA GLY A 46 14.81 -4.88 2.36
C GLY A 46 14.80 -4.62 3.86
N GLN A 47 13.72 -4.03 4.38
CA GLN A 47 13.54 -3.81 5.82
C GLN A 47 13.52 -5.13 6.59
N THR A 48 12.83 -6.15 6.12
CA THR A 48 12.79 -7.47 6.76
C THR A 48 14.18 -8.10 6.82
N THR A 49 14.93 -8.03 5.72
CA THR A 49 16.30 -8.54 5.64
C THR A 49 17.22 -7.75 6.59
N CYS A 50 17.13 -6.43 6.59
CA CYS A 50 17.92 -5.57 7.46
C CYS A 50 17.64 -5.86 8.96
N LEU A 51 16.39 -5.99 9.35
CA LEU A 51 16.00 -6.31 10.73
C LEU A 51 16.57 -7.67 11.19
N LYS A 52 16.62 -8.66 10.29
CA LYS A 52 17.22 -9.97 10.56
C LYS A 52 18.75 -9.87 10.69
N ASN A 53 19.40 -9.20 9.73
CA ASN A 53 20.86 -9.07 9.72
C ASN A 53 21.41 -8.29 10.91
N LEU A 54 20.66 -7.32 11.41
CA LEU A 54 21.02 -6.53 12.59
C LEU A 54 20.61 -7.18 13.92
N ASP A 55 20.05 -8.37 13.88
CA ASP A 55 19.49 -9.06 15.06
C ASP A 55 18.69 -8.14 15.98
N VAL A 56 17.76 -7.41 15.36
CA VAL A 56 16.96 -6.40 16.09
C VAL A 56 16.15 -7.03 17.21
N LYS A 57 15.76 -8.31 17.07
CA LYS A 57 15.02 -9.03 18.11
C LYS A 57 15.81 -9.09 19.42
N SER A 58 17.06 -9.55 19.37
CA SER A 58 17.93 -9.64 20.56
C SER A 58 18.25 -8.28 21.12
N THR A 59 18.51 -7.28 20.27
CA THR A 59 18.74 -5.90 20.66
C THR A 59 17.53 -5.31 21.43
N LYS A 60 16.31 -5.54 20.94
CA LYS A 60 15.08 -5.08 21.60
C LYS A 60 14.85 -5.81 22.92
N GLN A 61 15.05 -7.12 22.95
CA GLN A 61 14.95 -7.90 24.18
C GLN A 61 15.93 -7.42 25.26
N ALA A 62 17.17 -7.12 24.87
CA ALA A 62 18.15 -6.55 25.79
C ALA A 62 17.71 -5.18 26.35
N LEU A 63 17.11 -4.33 25.50
CA LEU A 63 16.53 -3.05 25.93
C LEU A 63 15.37 -3.25 26.92
N GLU A 64 14.46 -4.16 26.62
CA GLU A 64 13.32 -4.48 27.50
C GLU A 64 13.80 -5.01 28.87
N ASN A 65 14.81 -5.90 28.88
CA ASN A 65 15.40 -6.42 30.11
C ASN A 65 16.07 -5.30 30.94
N ARG A 66 16.83 -4.39 30.30
CA ARG A 66 17.39 -3.21 30.95
C ARG A 66 16.30 -2.31 31.54
N PHE A 67 15.26 -2.08 30.79
CA PHE A 67 14.12 -1.28 31.20
C PHE A 67 13.41 -1.88 32.42
N ALA A 68 13.14 -3.18 32.43
CA ALA A 68 12.56 -3.87 33.56
C ALA A 68 13.45 -3.76 34.82
N GLN A 69 14.78 -3.97 34.71
CA GLN A 69 15.73 -3.80 35.81
C GLN A 69 15.79 -2.36 36.33
N TRP A 70 15.66 -1.37 35.45
CA TRP A 70 15.65 0.04 35.83
C TRP A 70 14.37 0.42 36.57
N ILE A 71 13.22 -0.15 36.19
CA ILE A 71 11.94 0.02 36.90
C ILE A 71 12.02 -0.51 38.33
N GLU A 72 12.52 -1.74 38.51
CA GLU A 72 12.55 -2.41 39.83
C GLU A 72 13.42 -1.69 40.89
N LYS A 73 14.34 -0.82 40.48
CA LYS A 73 15.23 -0.09 41.38
C LYS A 73 14.57 1.11 42.05
N ASP A 74 13.35 1.49 41.74
CA ASP A 74 12.71 2.70 42.26
C ASP A 74 11.19 2.51 42.34
N ALA A 75 10.60 2.75 43.50
CA ALA A 75 9.17 2.58 43.73
C ALA A 75 8.29 3.49 42.89
N LYS A 76 8.73 4.71 42.56
CA LYS A 76 7.98 5.64 41.70
C LYS A 76 7.97 5.14 40.26
N ARG A 77 9.14 4.67 39.79
CA ARG A 77 9.23 4.04 38.42
C ARG A 77 8.35 2.80 38.32
N LYS A 78 8.33 1.98 39.40
CA LYS A 78 7.48 0.79 39.44
C LYS A 78 6.00 1.16 39.37
N ALA A 79 5.59 2.21 40.08
CA ALA A 79 4.21 2.71 40.02
C ALA A 79 3.84 3.28 38.65
N GLU A 80 4.76 3.91 37.91
CA GLU A 80 4.49 4.54 36.62
C GLU A 80 4.66 3.58 35.44
N TYR A 81 5.68 2.71 35.47
CA TYR A 81 6.09 1.91 34.30
C TYR A 81 5.93 0.39 34.49
N GLY A 82 5.58 -0.08 35.70
CA GLY A 82 5.60 -1.51 36.05
C GLY A 82 4.83 -2.40 35.10
N ASP A 83 3.66 -1.95 34.64
CA ASP A 83 2.77 -2.74 33.78
C ASP A 83 3.01 -2.54 32.27
N VAL A 84 3.95 -1.65 31.89
CA VAL A 84 4.10 -1.25 30.48
C VAL A 84 4.43 -2.41 29.56
N LEU A 85 5.40 -3.26 29.91
CA LEU A 85 5.81 -4.39 29.08
C LEU A 85 4.74 -5.48 29.00
N ALA A 86 4.03 -5.74 30.11
CA ALA A 86 2.92 -6.69 30.15
C ALA A 86 1.77 -6.22 29.27
N ASN A 87 1.37 -4.96 29.41
CA ASN A 87 0.32 -4.33 28.60
C ASN A 87 0.65 -4.31 27.11
N LEU A 88 1.91 -4.07 26.73
CA LEU A 88 2.37 -4.14 25.34
C LEU A 88 2.21 -5.55 24.80
N LYS A 89 2.67 -6.56 25.54
CA LYS A 89 2.58 -7.96 25.15
C LYS A 89 1.14 -8.40 24.93
N GLU A 90 0.29 -8.14 25.92
CA GLU A 90 -1.14 -8.48 25.85
C GLU A 90 -1.85 -7.79 24.67
N ALA A 91 -1.61 -6.47 24.51
CA ALA A 91 -2.23 -5.72 23.44
C ALA A 91 -1.77 -6.19 22.04
N TYR A 92 -0.49 -6.52 21.84
CA TYR A 92 0.00 -7.09 20.58
C TYR A 92 -0.59 -8.46 20.28
N GLN A 93 -0.74 -9.32 21.32
CA GLN A 93 -1.37 -10.62 21.15
C GLN A 93 -2.85 -10.50 20.77
N ALA A 94 -3.58 -9.61 21.43
CA ALA A 94 -4.99 -9.39 21.18
C ALA A 94 -5.28 -8.74 19.81
N THR A 95 -4.38 -7.92 19.30
CA THR A 95 -4.61 -7.15 18.05
C THR A 95 -4.02 -7.80 16.80
N GLY A 96 -3.21 -8.86 16.93
CA GLY A 96 -2.40 -9.39 15.82
C GLY A 96 -3.20 -9.81 14.59
N GLU A 97 -4.26 -10.59 14.77
CA GLU A 97 -5.10 -11.08 13.66
C GLU A 97 -5.93 -9.96 13.03
N TYR A 98 -6.39 -8.99 13.83
CA TYR A 98 -7.09 -7.81 13.33
C TYR A 98 -6.17 -6.90 12.49
N GLU A 99 -4.88 -6.85 12.81
CA GLU A 99 -3.89 -6.16 12.00
C GLU A 99 -3.65 -6.87 10.65
N LEU A 100 -3.73 -8.21 10.59
CA LEU A 100 -3.72 -8.95 9.32
C LEU A 100 -4.92 -8.58 8.47
N LEU A 101 -6.13 -8.59 9.03
CA LEU A 101 -7.34 -8.13 8.34
C LEU A 101 -7.14 -6.72 7.79
N ARG A 102 -6.63 -5.79 8.61
CA ARG A 102 -6.37 -4.40 8.20
C ARG A 102 -5.36 -4.30 7.05
N VAL A 103 -4.27 -5.06 7.13
CA VAL A 103 -3.22 -5.04 6.10
C VAL A 103 -3.77 -5.55 4.78
N TYR A 104 -4.42 -6.71 4.75
CA TYR A 104 -4.92 -7.28 3.49
C TYR A 104 -6.10 -6.49 2.93
N THR A 105 -7.00 -5.95 3.76
CA THR A 105 -8.05 -5.05 3.27
C THR A 105 -7.44 -3.82 2.59
N ASN A 106 -6.41 -3.21 3.19
CA ASN A 106 -5.80 -2.02 2.60
C ASN A 106 -4.93 -2.33 1.38
N GLU A 107 -4.09 -3.37 1.44
CA GLU A 107 -3.06 -3.62 0.43
C GLU A 107 -3.55 -4.48 -0.75
N ALA A 108 -4.45 -5.44 -0.51
CA ALA A 108 -4.96 -6.31 -1.56
C ALA A 108 -6.28 -5.78 -2.18
N ILE A 109 -7.18 -5.23 -1.35
CA ILE A 109 -8.48 -4.75 -1.81
C ILE A 109 -8.40 -3.26 -2.17
N LEU A 110 -8.30 -2.36 -1.19
CA LEU A 110 -8.47 -0.91 -1.42
C LEU A 110 -7.36 -0.28 -2.29
N ARG A 111 -6.19 -0.89 -2.38
CA ARG A 111 -5.07 -0.49 -3.26
C ARG A 111 -4.88 -1.42 -4.46
N GLY A 112 -5.72 -2.43 -4.60
CA GLY A 112 -5.73 -3.37 -5.71
C GLY A 112 -6.30 -2.76 -6.99
N ALA A 113 -7.44 -3.29 -7.42
CA ALA A 113 -8.16 -2.75 -8.57
C ALA A 113 -8.71 -1.34 -8.30
N SER A 114 -8.68 -0.50 -9.32
CA SER A 114 -9.08 0.91 -9.22
C SER A 114 -10.56 1.08 -8.82
N VAL A 115 -11.41 0.13 -9.18
CA VAL A 115 -12.83 0.13 -8.86
C VAL A 115 -13.11 0.19 -7.35
N PHE A 116 -12.28 -0.45 -6.51
CA PHE A 116 -12.40 -0.35 -5.05
C PHE A 116 -12.16 1.08 -4.55
N SER A 117 -11.18 1.77 -5.16
CA SER A 117 -10.91 3.18 -4.83
C SER A 117 -12.04 4.08 -5.29
N ILE A 118 -12.60 3.85 -6.48
CA ILE A 118 -13.77 4.59 -7.02
C ILE A 118 -14.96 4.39 -6.09
N ALA A 119 -15.32 3.15 -5.77
CA ALA A 119 -16.43 2.82 -4.89
C ALA A 119 -16.30 3.50 -3.51
N ARG A 120 -15.13 3.41 -2.88
CA ARG A 120 -14.89 4.08 -1.59
C ARG A 120 -15.08 5.59 -1.65
N GLN A 121 -14.69 6.22 -2.75
CA GLN A 121 -14.78 7.67 -2.92
C GLN A 121 -16.20 8.17 -3.22
N LEU A 122 -17.12 7.28 -3.63
CA LEU A 122 -18.53 7.61 -3.82
C LEU A 122 -19.30 7.74 -2.49
N ARG A 123 -18.78 7.19 -1.38
CA ARG A 123 -19.49 7.19 -0.10
C ARG A 123 -19.96 8.58 0.38
N PRO A 124 -19.13 9.64 0.34
CA PRO A 124 -19.59 10.98 0.73
C PRO A 124 -20.73 11.52 -0.15
N LEU A 125 -20.79 11.09 -1.42
CA LEU A 125 -21.88 11.44 -2.33
C LEU A 125 -23.15 10.68 -1.96
N GLU A 126 -23.06 9.39 -1.70
CA GLU A 126 -24.19 8.58 -1.24
C GLU A 126 -24.77 9.12 0.07
N ASP A 127 -23.90 9.41 1.06
CA ASP A 127 -24.31 9.99 2.35
C ASP A 127 -25.04 11.32 2.16
N GLU A 128 -24.57 12.20 1.29
CA GLU A 128 -25.20 13.49 1.00
C GLU A 128 -26.54 13.31 0.28
N LEU A 129 -26.60 12.41 -0.71
CA LEU A 129 -27.82 12.12 -1.46
C LEU A 129 -28.92 11.53 -0.55
N ASN A 130 -28.55 10.62 0.35
CA ASN A 130 -29.48 10.02 1.32
C ASN A 130 -30.00 11.04 2.31
N LYS A 131 -29.20 12.02 2.71
CA LYS A 131 -29.57 13.03 3.71
C LYS A 131 -30.32 14.20 3.12
N ASN A 132 -29.90 14.72 1.98
CA ASN A 132 -30.32 16.01 1.43
C ASN A 132 -30.80 15.93 -0.04
N GLY A 133 -30.91 14.71 -0.60
CA GLY A 133 -31.24 14.50 -2.00
C GLY A 133 -30.23 15.15 -2.96
N LYS A 134 -30.71 15.59 -4.11
CA LYS A 134 -29.89 16.23 -5.16
C LYS A 134 -29.55 17.69 -4.83
N SER A 135 -28.99 17.92 -3.64
CA SER A 135 -28.60 19.25 -3.15
C SER A 135 -27.46 19.85 -3.99
N GLU A 136 -27.24 21.18 -3.89
CA GLU A 136 -26.08 21.83 -4.52
C GLU A 136 -24.75 21.23 -4.04
N LYS A 137 -24.69 20.81 -2.77
CA LYS A 137 -23.52 20.11 -2.22
C LYS A 137 -23.30 18.73 -2.86
N ALA A 138 -24.37 17.98 -3.14
CA ALA A 138 -24.27 16.71 -3.88
C ALA A 138 -23.72 16.94 -5.29
N LYS A 139 -24.19 17.98 -6.00
CA LYS A 139 -23.69 18.38 -7.32
C LYS A 139 -22.19 18.77 -7.28
N GLU A 140 -21.79 19.51 -6.25
CA GLU A 140 -20.40 19.90 -6.06
C GLU A 140 -19.49 18.67 -5.82
N ILE A 141 -19.92 17.74 -4.96
CA ILE A 141 -19.19 16.48 -4.71
C ILE A 141 -19.08 15.69 -6.02
N ALA A 142 -20.17 15.49 -6.74
CA ALA A 142 -20.19 14.74 -7.99
C ALA A 142 -19.29 15.37 -9.05
N SER A 143 -19.26 16.70 -9.17
CA SER A 143 -18.38 17.43 -10.09
C SER A 143 -16.91 17.22 -9.77
N LYS A 144 -16.52 17.23 -8.49
CA LYS A 144 -15.14 16.93 -8.05
C LYS A 144 -14.77 15.48 -8.34
N LEU A 145 -15.66 14.54 -8.05
CA LEU A 145 -15.46 13.12 -8.33
C LEU A 145 -15.32 12.84 -9.83
N LYS A 146 -16.09 13.52 -10.69
CA LYS A 146 -16.01 13.38 -12.15
C LYS A 146 -14.60 13.72 -12.66
N ILE A 147 -14.02 14.83 -12.20
CA ILE A 147 -12.65 15.23 -12.56
C ILE A 147 -11.63 14.20 -12.05
N GLN A 148 -11.78 13.76 -10.81
CA GLN A 148 -10.86 12.82 -10.18
C GLN A 148 -10.90 11.45 -10.86
N PHE A 149 -12.08 10.94 -11.20
CA PHE A 149 -12.24 9.64 -11.86
C PHE A 149 -11.77 9.67 -13.32
N ALA A 150 -11.95 10.77 -14.03
CA ALA A 150 -11.36 10.94 -15.36
C ALA A 150 -9.83 10.75 -15.34
N GLY A 151 -9.17 11.20 -14.26
CA GLY A 151 -7.74 10.95 -14.05
C GLY A 151 -7.41 9.46 -13.85
N ILE A 152 -8.26 8.70 -13.16
CA ILE A 152 -8.08 7.25 -12.97
C ILE A 152 -8.22 6.52 -14.32
N PHE A 153 -9.27 6.84 -15.09
CA PHE A 153 -9.54 6.18 -16.38
C PHE A 153 -8.53 6.49 -17.49
N LYS A 154 -7.72 7.53 -17.33
CA LYS A 154 -6.63 7.84 -18.28
C LYS A 154 -5.65 6.67 -18.42
N ASP A 155 -5.30 6.02 -17.31
CA ASP A 155 -4.34 4.93 -17.25
C ASP A 155 -5.03 3.60 -16.85
N TYR A 156 -6.24 3.37 -17.39
CA TYR A 156 -7.10 2.25 -17.03
C TYR A 156 -7.20 1.23 -18.19
N ASN A 157 -6.97 -0.04 -17.88
CA ASN A 157 -7.25 -1.16 -18.79
C ASN A 157 -8.21 -2.11 -18.08
N ILE A 158 -9.41 -2.27 -18.62
CA ILE A 158 -10.49 -3.03 -17.99
C ILE A 158 -10.11 -4.50 -17.75
N ILE A 159 -9.37 -5.11 -18.68
CA ILE A 159 -8.95 -6.51 -18.58
C ILE A 159 -7.94 -6.69 -17.44
N THR A 160 -6.97 -5.78 -17.34
CA THR A 160 -5.98 -5.79 -16.26
C THR A 160 -6.65 -5.49 -14.91
N GLU A 161 -7.59 -4.55 -14.84
CA GLU A 161 -8.31 -4.22 -13.61
C GLU A 161 -9.19 -5.38 -13.13
N GLU A 162 -9.86 -6.12 -14.02
CA GLU A 162 -10.61 -7.33 -13.67
C GLU A 162 -9.68 -8.40 -13.06
N LYS A 163 -8.51 -8.63 -13.67
CA LYS A 163 -7.50 -9.55 -13.12
C LYS A 163 -6.96 -9.09 -11.76
N LEU A 164 -6.71 -7.79 -11.59
CA LEU A 164 -6.28 -7.22 -10.31
C LEU A 164 -7.35 -7.38 -9.23
N PHE A 165 -8.61 -7.22 -9.61
CA PHE A 165 -9.75 -7.43 -8.72
C PHE A 165 -9.78 -8.88 -8.23
N ALA A 166 -9.74 -9.84 -9.13
CA ALA A 166 -9.71 -11.28 -8.81
C ALA A 166 -8.51 -11.65 -7.93
N ALA A 167 -7.30 -11.17 -8.27
CA ALA A 167 -6.09 -11.44 -7.50
C ALA A 167 -6.15 -10.82 -6.09
N GLY A 168 -6.75 -9.64 -5.96
CA GLY A 168 -6.98 -8.98 -4.67
C GLY A 168 -7.90 -9.81 -3.76
N LEU A 169 -9.01 -10.33 -4.30
CA LEU A 169 -9.94 -11.19 -3.57
C LEU A 169 -9.28 -12.52 -3.16
N ASP A 170 -8.56 -13.16 -4.08
CA ASP A 170 -7.89 -14.45 -3.82
C ASP A 170 -6.84 -14.34 -2.71
N VAL A 171 -5.96 -13.34 -2.81
CA VAL A 171 -4.91 -13.15 -1.80
C VAL A 171 -5.49 -12.73 -0.44
N PHE A 172 -6.57 -11.96 -0.42
CA PHE A 172 -7.29 -11.63 0.81
C PHE A 172 -7.89 -12.90 1.43
N PHE A 173 -8.65 -13.68 0.66
CA PHE A 173 -9.31 -14.90 1.13
C PHE A 173 -8.33 -15.90 1.76
N ARG A 174 -7.19 -16.12 1.11
CA ARG A 174 -6.18 -17.11 1.56
C ARG A 174 -5.39 -16.69 2.79
N ASN A 175 -5.28 -15.39 3.07
CA ASN A 175 -4.35 -14.88 4.09
C ASN A 175 -5.02 -14.23 5.30
N VAL A 176 -6.30 -13.88 5.20
CA VAL A 176 -7.07 -13.41 6.34
C VAL A 176 -7.78 -14.59 7.00
N PRO A 177 -7.64 -14.81 8.33
CA PRO A 177 -8.36 -15.86 9.01
C PRO A 177 -9.86 -15.79 8.73
N ILE A 178 -10.51 -16.92 8.47
CA ILE A 178 -11.94 -16.99 8.11
C ILE A 178 -12.83 -16.29 9.14
N LEU A 179 -12.50 -16.40 10.42
CA LEU A 179 -13.20 -15.73 11.53
C LEU A 179 -13.26 -14.19 11.37
N HIS A 180 -12.31 -13.60 10.65
CA HIS A 180 -12.23 -12.15 10.42
C HIS A 180 -12.76 -11.73 9.06
N GLN A 181 -13.15 -12.65 8.19
CA GLN A 181 -13.82 -12.33 6.92
C GLN A 181 -15.32 -12.12 7.12
N SER A 182 -15.95 -11.29 6.28
CA SER A 182 -17.39 -11.07 6.41
C SER A 182 -18.19 -12.32 5.97
N PRO A 183 -19.32 -12.65 6.65
CA PRO A 183 -20.17 -13.75 6.26
C PRO A 183 -20.68 -13.65 4.82
N GLU A 184 -21.00 -12.42 4.36
CA GLU A 184 -21.50 -12.15 3.02
C GLU A 184 -20.43 -12.44 1.95
N PHE A 185 -19.19 -12.04 2.21
CA PHE A 185 -18.07 -12.35 1.31
C PHE A 185 -17.82 -13.85 1.26
N LEU A 186 -17.82 -14.55 2.39
CA LEU A 186 -17.64 -15.99 2.47
C LEU A 186 -18.76 -16.75 1.76
N SER A 187 -20.02 -16.31 1.94
CA SER A 187 -21.19 -16.89 1.28
C SER A 187 -21.11 -16.75 -0.24
N ASN A 188 -20.72 -15.57 -0.73
CA ASN A 188 -20.50 -15.32 -2.15
C ASN A 188 -19.36 -16.18 -2.70
N ALA A 189 -18.22 -16.24 -2.01
CA ALA A 189 -17.09 -17.05 -2.42
C ALA A 189 -17.46 -18.54 -2.49
N PHE A 190 -18.19 -19.05 -1.50
CA PHE A 190 -18.68 -20.43 -1.48
C PHE A 190 -19.65 -20.72 -2.63
N ALA A 191 -20.64 -19.84 -2.86
CA ALA A 191 -21.63 -20.00 -3.93
C ALA A 191 -20.99 -20.06 -5.33
N ASN A 192 -19.83 -19.42 -5.51
CA ASN A 192 -19.06 -19.41 -6.75
C ASN A 192 -17.92 -20.44 -6.76
N GLY A 193 -17.91 -21.42 -5.84
CA GLY A 193 -16.87 -22.46 -5.79
C GLY A 193 -15.46 -21.90 -5.57
N TYR A 194 -15.34 -20.72 -4.93
CA TYR A 194 -14.10 -19.98 -4.72
C TYR A 194 -13.37 -19.54 -6.00
N ASP A 195 -14.10 -19.43 -7.12
CA ASP A 195 -13.58 -18.87 -8.37
C ASP A 195 -13.66 -17.35 -8.36
N PHE A 196 -12.60 -16.73 -7.86
CA PHE A 196 -12.50 -15.26 -7.78
C PHE A 196 -12.40 -14.59 -9.16
N LYS A 197 -12.01 -15.32 -10.22
CA LYS A 197 -12.03 -14.81 -11.59
C LYS A 197 -13.46 -14.69 -12.08
N GLN A 198 -14.30 -15.71 -11.80
CA GLN A 198 -15.72 -15.67 -12.15
C GLN A 198 -16.43 -14.52 -11.39
N ILE A 199 -16.18 -14.38 -10.08
CA ILE A 199 -16.75 -13.29 -9.28
C ILE A 199 -16.34 -11.92 -9.87
N ALA A 200 -15.07 -11.75 -10.21
CA ALA A 200 -14.60 -10.51 -10.83
C ALA A 200 -15.30 -10.25 -12.16
N SER A 201 -15.38 -11.26 -13.04
CA SER A 201 -16.02 -11.16 -14.35
C SER A 201 -17.50 -10.75 -14.23
N ASP A 202 -18.24 -11.31 -13.29
CA ASP A 202 -19.66 -11.01 -13.10
C ASP A 202 -19.87 -9.58 -12.57
N ILE A 203 -19.00 -9.12 -11.66
CA ILE A 203 -19.00 -7.74 -11.18
C ILE A 203 -18.64 -6.77 -12.32
N PHE A 204 -17.59 -7.06 -13.09
CA PHE A 204 -17.14 -6.19 -14.18
C PHE A 204 -18.12 -6.09 -15.35
N LYS A 205 -18.98 -7.11 -15.56
CA LYS A 205 -20.06 -7.06 -16.54
C LYS A 205 -21.24 -6.16 -16.12
N THR A 206 -21.47 -6.01 -14.83
CA THR A 206 -22.71 -5.41 -14.30
C THR A 206 -22.50 -4.09 -13.55
N SER A 207 -21.30 -3.83 -13.04
CA SER A 207 -20.99 -2.60 -12.31
C SER A 207 -20.87 -1.39 -13.24
N LEU A 208 -21.50 -0.29 -12.84
CA LEU A 208 -21.38 1.01 -13.50
C LEU A 208 -20.04 1.69 -13.22
N LEU A 209 -19.30 1.22 -12.21
CA LEU A 209 -18.08 1.87 -11.73
C LEU A 209 -16.82 1.48 -12.52
N VAL A 210 -16.91 0.44 -13.36
CA VAL A 210 -15.78 -0.10 -14.14
C VAL A 210 -15.60 0.57 -15.50
N ASN A 211 -16.52 1.43 -15.89
CA ASN A 211 -16.51 2.13 -17.17
C ASN A 211 -16.69 3.64 -16.97
N GLN A 212 -15.87 4.44 -17.66
CA GLN A 212 -15.88 5.91 -17.51
C GLN A 212 -17.22 6.53 -17.93
N GLU A 213 -17.83 6.06 -19.00
CA GLU A 213 -19.07 6.62 -19.53
C GLU A 213 -20.25 6.35 -18.57
N SER A 214 -20.42 5.10 -18.12
CA SER A 214 -21.48 4.72 -17.18
C SER A 214 -21.33 5.45 -15.85
N LEU A 215 -20.09 5.54 -15.31
CA LEU A 215 -19.82 6.26 -14.08
C LEU A 215 -20.07 7.78 -14.23
N THR A 216 -19.73 8.36 -15.37
CA THR A 216 -20.03 9.78 -15.65
C THR A 216 -21.54 10.04 -15.65
N LYS A 217 -22.31 9.19 -16.33
CA LYS A 217 -23.80 9.28 -16.33
C LYS A 217 -24.37 9.11 -14.92
N LEU A 218 -23.84 8.19 -14.12
CA LEU A 218 -24.23 7.99 -12.72
C LEU A 218 -24.03 9.28 -11.90
N LEU A 219 -22.89 9.94 -12.05
CA LEU A 219 -22.57 11.19 -11.35
C LEU A 219 -23.41 12.38 -11.84
N GLU A 220 -23.84 12.39 -13.08
CA GLU A 220 -24.74 13.41 -13.63
C GLU A 220 -26.20 13.21 -13.18
N ASN A 221 -26.65 11.97 -13.13
CA ASN A 221 -28.01 11.62 -12.73
C ASN A 221 -28.24 11.74 -11.22
N LEU A 222 -27.19 11.65 -10.39
CA LEU A 222 -27.28 11.68 -8.92
C LEU A 222 -28.35 10.71 -8.39
N ASP A 223 -28.31 9.47 -8.91
CA ASP A 223 -29.23 8.42 -8.49
C ASP A 223 -28.57 7.57 -7.41
N VAL A 224 -28.99 7.80 -6.16
CA VAL A 224 -28.45 7.09 -5.00
C VAL A 224 -28.75 5.59 -5.06
N THR A 225 -29.87 5.18 -5.66
CA THR A 225 -30.25 3.77 -5.77
C THR A 225 -29.31 3.02 -6.69
N GLN A 226 -28.87 3.63 -7.80
CA GLN A 226 -27.88 3.05 -8.67
C GLN A 226 -26.50 2.92 -8.01
N ILE A 227 -26.11 3.89 -7.16
CA ILE A 227 -24.88 3.80 -6.38
C ILE A 227 -24.96 2.66 -5.37
N SER A 228 -26.01 2.64 -4.55
CA SER A 228 -26.18 1.68 -3.44
C SER A 228 -26.34 0.23 -3.92
N ASN A 229 -26.90 0.02 -5.13
CA ASN A 229 -27.10 -1.31 -5.70
C ASN A 229 -25.98 -1.76 -6.64
N ASP A 230 -24.96 -0.94 -6.86
CA ASP A 230 -23.81 -1.35 -7.70
C ASP A 230 -23.01 -2.47 -7.03
N PRO A 231 -22.75 -3.61 -7.70
CA PRO A 231 -22.14 -4.77 -7.08
C PRO A 231 -20.69 -4.51 -6.60
N ALA A 232 -19.92 -3.68 -7.29
CA ALA A 232 -18.58 -3.31 -6.85
C ALA A 232 -18.63 -2.37 -5.63
N TYR A 233 -19.64 -1.48 -5.57
CA TYR A 233 -19.87 -0.63 -4.44
C TYR A 233 -20.28 -1.42 -3.19
N ILE A 234 -21.23 -2.34 -3.33
CA ILE A 234 -21.67 -3.25 -2.26
C ILE A 234 -20.49 -4.02 -1.69
N LEU A 235 -19.73 -4.72 -2.55
CA LEU A 235 -18.60 -5.52 -2.09
C LEU A 235 -17.52 -4.67 -1.40
N THR A 236 -17.22 -3.49 -1.94
CA THR A 236 -16.26 -2.57 -1.30
C THR A 236 -16.69 -2.16 0.08
N ASN A 237 -17.98 -1.81 0.25
CA ASN A 237 -18.53 -1.42 1.55
C ASN A 237 -18.55 -2.59 2.53
N GLN A 238 -18.79 -3.83 2.08
CA GLN A 238 -18.68 -5.03 2.93
C GLN A 238 -17.28 -5.16 3.53
N PHE A 239 -16.21 -5.00 2.74
CA PHE A 239 -14.85 -5.02 3.25
C PHE A 239 -14.56 -3.91 4.26
N ILE A 240 -15.02 -2.68 3.97
CA ILE A 240 -14.80 -1.51 4.85
C ILE A 240 -15.58 -1.66 6.16
N SER A 241 -16.86 -2.06 6.10
CA SER A 241 -17.71 -2.23 7.27
C SER A 241 -17.20 -3.35 8.16
N ASN A 242 -16.87 -4.52 7.57
CA ASN A 242 -16.28 -5.64 8.31
C ASN A 242 -14.97 -5.23 9.00
N LEU A 243 -14.08 -4.50 8.30
CA LEU A 243 -12.85 -3.99 8.90
C LEU A 243 -13.14 -3.08 10.11
N ASN A 244 -14.07 -2.13 9.96
CA ASN A 244 -14.43 -1.17 11.01
C ASN A 244 -15.04 -1.89 12.22
N GLU A 245 -15.99 -2.80 12.00
CA GLU A 245 -16.61 -3.60 13.04
C GLU A 245 -15.60 -4.45 13.81
N LYS A 246 -14.75 -5.17 13.09
CA LYS A 246 -13.71 -5.99 13.73
C LYS A 246 -12.69 -5.14 14.49
N LEU A 247 -12.25 -3.99 13.96
CA LEU A 247 -11.34 -3.09 14.67
C LEU A 247 -11.98 -2.43 15.89
N ALA A 248 -13.32 -2.24 15.92
CA ALA A 248 -14.03 -1.74 17.08
C ALA A 248 -13.96 -2.71 18.26
N LEU A 249 -13.93 -4.03 18.03
CA LEU A 249 -13.82 -5.06 19.07
C LEU A 249 -12.51 -4.97 19.86
N VAL A 250 -11.44 -4.47 19.23
CA VAL A 250 -10.10 -4.35 19.86
C VAL A 250 -9.71 -2.90 20.13
N LYS A 251 -10.67 -2.00 20.19
CA LYS A 251 -10.42 -0.57 20.41
C LYS A 251 -9.65 -0.32 21.71
N THR A 252 -10.10 -0.91 22.81
CA THR A 252 -9.46 -0.75 24.13
C THR A 252 -8.02 -1.27 24.13
N GLN A 253 -7.76 -2.41 23.49
CA GLN A 253 -6.42 -2.97 23.38
C GLN A 253 -5.50 -2.07 22.53
N ARG A 254 -6.03 -1.47 21.46
CA ARG A 254 -5.29 -0.49 20.64
C ARG A 254 -4.99 0.81 21.40
N GLU A 255 -5.93 1.27 22.24
CA GLU A 255 -5.70 2.42 23.13
C GLU A 255 -4.63 2.09 24.18
N SER A 256 -4.71 0.90 24.80
CA SER A 256 -3.69 0.39 25.72
C SER A 256 -2.31 0.30 25.05
N LEU A 257 -2.24 -0.24 23.83
CA LEU A 257 -1.03 -0.32 23.02
C LEU A 257 -0.41 1.07 22.80
N ASN A 258 -1.22 2.05 22.40
CA ASN A 258 -0.76 3.43 22.17
C ASN A 258 -0.28 4.11 23.44
N LYS A 259 -0.97 3.91 24.57
CA LYS A 259 -0.57 4.44 25.88
C LYS A 259 0.76 3.82 26.33
N SER A 260 0.84 2.48 26.27
CA SER A 260 2.02 1.74 26.74
C SER A 260 3.25 2.03 25.87
N ASN A 261 3.10 2.18 24.55
CA ASN A 261 4.18 2.61 23.66
C ASN A 261 4.73 3.99 24.05
N ARG A 262 3.87 4.96 24.36
CA ARG A 262 4.30 6.29 24.81
C ARG A 262 5.02 6.24 26.16
N LEU A 263 4.51 5.45 27.11
CA LEU A 263 5.16 5.25 28.42
C LEU A 263 6.50 4.54 28.27
N PHE A 264 6.59 3.51 27.41
CA PHE A 264 7.86 2.83 27.13
C PHE A 264 8.92 3.80 26.59
N VAL A 265 8.57 4.60 25.59
CA VAL A 265 9.49 5.59 25.02
C VAL A 265 9.89 6.63 26.07
N LYS A 266 8.93 7.16 26.85
CA LYS A 266 9.23 8.10 27.96
C LYS A 266 10.19 7.49 28.94
N GLY A 267 9.93 6.29 29.43
CA GLY A 267 10.79 5.62 30.42
C GLY A 267 12.18 5.29 29.86
N VAL A 268 12.30 4.89 28.58
CA VAL A 268 13.62 4.70 27.93
C VAL A 268 14.40 6.02 27.87
N MET A 269 13.75 7.14 27.56
CA MET A 269 14.40 8.46 27.58
C MET A 269 14.84 8.87 28.99
N GLU A 270 14.08 8.53 30.02
CA GLU A 270 14.45 8.77 31.41
C GLU A 270 15.58 7.83 31.88
N MET A 271 15.59 6.60 31.40
CA MET A 271 16.64 5.62 31.70
C MET A 271 17.99 6.02 31.10
N ASP A 272 18.00 6.50 29.88
CA ASP A 272 19.19 6.85 29.11
C ASP A 272 19.31 8.38 28.93
N LYS A 273 19.31 9.15 30.05
CA LYS A 273 19.28 10.63 30.09
C LYS A 273 20.38 11.31 29.29
N ASP A 274 21.55 10.69 29.23
CA ASP A 274 22.73 11.25 28.56
C ASP A 274 22.76 10.94 27.07
N LYS A 275 21.78 10.16 26.57
CA LYS A 275 21.69 9.80 25.19
C LYS A 275 20.89 10.83 24.40
N HIS A 276 21.46 11.31 23.29
CA HIS A 276 20.70 12.11 22.32
C HIS A 276 19.73 11.25 21.54
N PHE A 277 18.44 11.48 21.70
CA PHE A 277 17.40 10.85 20.92
C PHE A 277 17.05 11.75 19.72
N ALA A 278 17.25 11.23 18.52
CA ALA A 278 16.85 11.94 17.31
C ALA A 278 15.32 12.06 17.24
N PRO A 279 14.74 13.25 17.01
CA PRO A 279 13.31 13.41 16.85
C PRO A 279 12.83 12.69 15.60
N ASN A 280 11.63 12.12 15.65
CA ASN A 280 10.99 11.59 14.46
C ASN A 280 10.64 12.73 13.48
N ALA A 281 10.56 12.41 12.19
CA ALA A 281 10.14 13.37 11.17
C ALA A 281 8.68 13.81 11.43
N ASN A 282 8.49 15.12 11.63
CA ASN A 282 7.21 15.72 12.00
C ASN A 282 6.75 16.78 10.97
N LEU A 283 7.09 16.60 9.70
CA LEU A 283 6.82 17.52 8.59
C LEU A 283 7.56 18.87 8.68
N THR A 284 8.51 19.02 9.60
CA THR A 284 9.42 20.18 9.57
C THR A 284 10.36 20.07 8.35
N ILE A 285 10.70 21.22 7.77
CA ILE A 285 11.63 21.27 6.66
C ILE A 285 12.99 20.75 7.13
N ARG A 286 13.49 19.73 6.39
CA ARG A 286 14.84 19.19 6.53
C ARG A 286 15.60 19.50 5.25
N TYR A 287 16.75 20.10 5.41
CA TYR A 287 17.59 20.47 4.29
C TYR A 287 18.85 19.62 4.29
N THR A 288 19.09 18.90 3.17
CA THR A 288 20.32 18.17 2.93
C THR A 288 20.97 18.68 1.65
N TYR A 289 22.28 18.86 1.67
CA TYR A 289 23.04 19.31 0.51
C TYR A 289 24.41 18.63 0.48
N GLY A 290 25.00 18.57 -0.70
CA GLY A 290 26.31 17.98 -0.87
C GLY A 290 26.80 18.12 -2.31
N ARG A 291 28.03 17.65 -2.56
CA ARG A 291 28.58 17.52 -3.90
C ARG A 291 28.48 16.07 -4.34
N VAL A 292 28.10 15.86 -5.60
CA VAL A 292 28.17 14.53 -6.21
C VAL A 292 29.64 14.14 -6.35
N ARG A 293 30.03 13.02 -5.76
CA ARG A 293 31.40 12.50 -5.78
C ARG A 293 31.40 11.00 -6.10
N PRO A 294 32.49 10.49 -6.65
CA PRO A 294 32.68 9.05 -6.78
C PRO A 294 32.79 8.41 -5.38
N TYR A 295 32.54 7.09 -5.30
CA TYR A 295 32.70 6.33 -4.07
C TYR A 295 33.06 4.86 -4.33
N GLU A 296 33.65 4.23 -3.34
CA GLU A 296 34.01 2.82 -3.35
C GLU A 296 33.08 2.09 -2.36
N PRO A 297 32.05 1.37 -2.83
CA PRO A 297 31.07 0.70 -1.95
C PRO A 297 31.63 -0.55 -1.30
N LYS A 298 32.63 -1.17 -1.91
CA LYS A 298 33.37 -2.36 -1.43
C LYS A 298 34.68 -2.53 -2.21
N ASP A 299 35.53 -3.40 -1.71
CA ASP A 299 36.82 -3.71 -2.33
C ASP A 299 36.65 -4.09 -3.81
N GLY A 300 37.53 -3.52 -4.66
CA GLY A 300 37.55 -3.75 -6.10
C GLY A 300 36.42 -3.08 -6.90
N ILE A 301 35.56 -2.23 -6.29
CA ILE A 301 34.50 -1.53 -7.01
C ILE A 301 34.60 -0.01 -6.79
N TYR A 302 34.69 0.73 -7.90
CA TYR A 302 34.69 2.17 -7.93
C TYR A 302 33.52 2.70 -8.77
N TYR A 303 32.59 3.47 -8.16
CA TYR A 303 31.53 4.16 -8.88
C TYR A 303 31.95 5.60 -9.19
N LYS A 304 31.95 5.94 -10.47
CA LYS A 304 32.15 7.32 -10.93
C LYS A 304 30.95 8.18 -10.52
N TYR A 305 31.16 9.49 -10.42
CA TYR A 305 30.08 10.45 -10.13
C TYR A 305 29.15 10.71 -11.34
N ILE A 306 29.54 10.24 -12.52
CA ILE A 306 28.80 10.34 -13.78
C ILE A 306 28.74 8.99 -14.46
N THR A 307 27.63 8.69 -15.13
CA THR A 307 27.42 7.52 -15.99
C THR A 307 27.14 7.98 -17.42
N THR A 308 27.37 7.11 -18.40
CA THR A 308 27.18 7.39 -19.83
C THR A 308 26.21 6.38 -20.45
N LEU A 309 25.80 6.63 -21.70
CA LEU A 309 24.97 5.69 -22.48
C LEU A 309 25.67 4.36 -22.73
N ASP A 310 27.01 4.30 -22.70
CA ASP A 310 27.75 3.04 -22.76
C ASP A 310 27.28 2.07 -21.67
N GLY A 311 27.07 2.57 -20.45
CA GLY A 311 26.57 1.77 -19.33
C GLY A 311 25.12 1.29 -19.53
N VAL A 312 24.31 2.01 -20.28
CA VAL A 312 22.96 1.58 -20.65
C VAL A 312 23.03 0.44 -21.67
N MET A 313 23.83 0.61 -22.72
CA MET A 313 24.03 -0.42 -23.76
C MET A 313 24.67 -1.69 -23.19
N ALA A 314 25.65 -1.56 -22.29
CA ALA A 314 26.31 -2.70 -21.65
C ALA A 314 25.38 -3.55 -20.75
N LYS A 315 24.26 -2.97 -20.30
CA LYS A 315 23.25 -3.66 -19.47
C LYS A 315 22.08 -4.19 -20.27
N GLU A 316 22.08 -4.03 -21.58
CA GLU A 316 20.96 -4.46 -22.39
C GLU A 316 20.70 -5.97 -22.25
N ASP A 317 19.46 -6.31 -21.92
CA ASP A 317 18.97 -7.67 -21.85
C ASP A 317 17.53 -7.70 -22.38
N ASN A 318 17.37 -8.25 -23.59
CA ASN A 318 16.09 -8.33 -24.26
C ASN A 318 15.13 -9.36 -23.62
N SER A 319 15.63 -10.20 -22.70
CA SER A 319 14.79 -11.08 -21.90
C SER A 319 14.12 -10.37 -20.72
N SER A 320 14.61 -9.18 -20.37
CA SER A 320 14.07 -8.34 -19.29
C SER A 320 13.56 -7.03 -19.84
N TRP A 321 12.27 -6.75 -19.62
CA TRP A 321 11.67 -5.48 -20.02
C TRP A 321 12.35 -4.25 -19.39
N GLU A 322 12.91 -4.41 -18.17
CA GLU A 322 13.61 -3.35 -17.44
C GLU A 322 14.91 -2.93 -18.14
N PHE A 323 15.53 -3.86 -18.87
CA PHE A 323 16.82 -3.66 -19.54
C PHE A 323 16.72 -3.64 -21.06
N THR A 324 15.53 -3.67 -21.63
CA THR A 324 15.34 -3.51 -23.08
C THR A 324 15.63 -2.07 -23.50
N VAL A 325 16.59 -1.88 -24.38
CA VAL A 325 16.92 -0.55 -24.92
C VAL A 325 15.98 -0.22 -26.10
N PRO A 326 15.23 0.91 -26.04
CA PRO A 326 14.39 1.33 -27.15
C PRO A 326 15.20 1.56 -28.44
N SER A 327 14.66 1.12 -29.58
CA SER A 327 15.37 1.23 -30.88
C SER A 327 15.81 2.64 -31.21
N LYS A 328 15.00 3.65 -30.88
CA LYS A 328 15.37 5.06 -31.07
C LYS A 328 16.60 5.46 -30.24
N LEU A 329 16.69 5.01 -28.99
CA LEU A 329 17.84 5.29 -28.15
C LEU A 329 19.11 4.60 -28.66
N ARG A 330 18.99 3.36 -29.16
CA ARG A 330 20.08 2.65 -29.84
C ARG A 330 20.57 3.43 -31.06
N LEU A 331 19.66 3.88 -31.92
CA LEU A 331 20.02 4.70 -33.09
C LEU A 331 20.78 5.96 -32.70
N LEU A 332 20.30 6.71 -31.70
CA LEU A 332 20.98 7.92 -31.21
C LEU A 332 22.38 7.61 -30.66
N TYR A 333 22.54 6.48 -29.99
CA TYR A 333 23.84 6.02 -29.49
C TYR A 333 24.80 5.67 -30.65
N GLU A 334 24.35 4.94 -31.67
CA GLU A 334 25.14 4.52 -32.82
C GLU A 334 25.56 5.72 -33.68
N THR A 335 24.65 6.66 -33.88
CA THR A 335 24.90 7.89 -34.66
C THR A 335 25.58 8.99 -33.85
N LYS A 336 25.73 8.80 -32.53
CA LYS A 336 26.25 9.82 -31.58
C LYS A 336 25.49 11.16 -31.65
N ASP A 337 24.21 11.09 -32.01
CA ASP A 337 23.35 12.28 -32.07
C ASP A 337 22.75 12.55 -30.68
N TYR A 338 23.50 13.19 -29.82
CA TYR A 338 23.12 13.49 -28.44
C TYR A 338 22.55 14.92 -28.25
N GLY A 339 22.45 15.70 -29.33
CA GLY A 339 21.95 17.07 -29.31
C GLY A 339 22.70 17.94 -28.29
N GLN A 340 21.95 18.61 -27.42
CA GLN A 340 22.53 19.46 -26.36
C GLN A 340 23.34 18.70 -25.28
N TYR A 341 23.30 17.39 -25.26
CA TYR A 341 24.02 16.55 -24.29
C TYR A 341 25.30 15.94 -24.84
N ALA A 342 25.71 16.34 -26.04
CA ALA A 342 26.88 15.78 -26.74
C ALA A 342 28.20 15.85 -25.97
N GLU A 343 28.37 16.86 -25.12
CA GLU A 343 29.62 17.07 -24.37
C GLU A 343 29.72 16.15 -23.12
N ASN A 344 28.60 15.61 -22.65
CA ASN A 344 28.53 14.85 -21.42
C ASN A 344 28.24 13.35 -21.64
N GLY A 345 28.06 12.92 -22.85
CA GLY A 345 27.82 11.53 -23.24
C GLY A 345 26.44 11.02 -22.97
#